data_5f5e4fb5f889e9c37e10e30c36725d1a
#
_entry.id   5f5e4fb5f889e9c37e10e30c36725d1a
#
_cell.length_a   1.000
_cell.length_b   1.000
_cell.length_c   1.000
_cell.angle_alpha   90.00
_cell.angle_beta   90.00
_cell.angle_gamma   90.00
#
_symmetry.space_group_name_H-M   'P 1'
#
loop_
_entity.id
_entity.type
_entity.pdbx_description
1 polymer ?
#
loop_
_entity_poly.entity_id
_entity_poly.type
_entity_poly.pdbx_seq_one_letter_code
_entity_poly.pdbx_strand_id
1 'polypeptide(L)'
;KANVKAIEAIPVVKGTFTNAGQFQVIIGNDVPIFYNDFTAVSGIEGVSKEAAKSAAKSKQNPLQRVMATLAEIFTPLIPALIVGGLILGFRNVLEGVHIEALGRKIVDGVAQVKNGQPVYNTIVDVSKFWSNVNDFLWLPAQAVFHFLPVGITWSISRKMGTSQILGIVLGICLVSPHLLNAYDVANTSKAVIAKDYTWYFGILEFHKYGYQGQVIPALLSGLSLSYLEIFWRKRIPEVISMIFVPLLSLLPALILAHTVLGPFGWWVGQGMSKFVFLGLTGPFKWLFGAVFGALYAPFVITGLHHMTNAIDTQLANDYGGTALWPMIALSNIAQGSAVFAYYLMHRRDEREAQISLPATIS
;
A
#
# COMPACT_ATOMS: atom_id res chain seq x y z
N LYS A 1 31.79 -9.90 -17.75
CA LYS A 1 31.24 -10.38 -16.46
C LYS A 1 32.06 -9.76 -15.35
N ALA A 2 31.42 -9.19 -14.34
CA ALA A 2 32.11 -8.65 -13.16
C ALA A 2 32.83 -9.78 -12.40
N ASN A 3 34.07 -9.51 -11.94
CA ASN A 3 34.76 -10.45 -11.07
C ASN A 3 34.30 -10.24 -9.63
N VAL A 4 33.25 -10.98 -9.23
CA VAL A 4 32.61 -10.86 -7.93
C VAL A 4 33.61 -11.02 -6.77
N LYS A 5 34.48 -12.03 -6.84
CA LYS A 5 35.49 -12.28 -5.79
C LYS A 5 36.46 -11.11 -5.61
N ALA A 6 36.88 -10.49 -6.72
CA ALA A 6 37.76 -9.34 -6.64
C ALA A 6 37.08 -8.09 -6.11
N ILE A 7 35.81 -7.89 -6.43
CA ILE A 7 34.98 -6.78 -5.92
C ILE A 7 34.73 -6.97 -4.42
N GLU A 8 34.41 -8.16 -3.99
CA GLU A 8 34.15 -8.48 -2.58
C GLU A 8 35.41 -8.44 -1.71
N ALA A 9 36.58 -8.55 -2.31
CA ALA A 9 37.87 -8.37 -1.60
C ALA A 9 38.19 -6.90 -1.30
N ILE A 10 37.50 -5.93 -1.86
CA ILE A 10 37.69 -4.50 -1.59
C ILE A 10 37.16 -4.17 -0.19
N PRO A 11 37.97 -3.59 0.72
CA PRO A 11 37.59 -3.40 2.13
C PRO A 11 36.29 -2.59 2.35
N VAL A 12 35.98 -1.64 1.46
CA VAL A 12 34.76 -0.80 1.54
C VAL A 12 33.51 -1.54 1.07
N VAL A 13 33.66 -2.65 0.32
CA VAL A 13 32.53 -3.44 -0.19
C VAL A 13 32.02 -4.38 0.89
N LYS A 14 30.77 -4.21 1.27
CA LYS A 14 30.09 -5.00 2.31
C LYS A 14 29.38 -6.24 1.75
N GLY A 15 29.11 -6.27 0.45
CA GLY A 15 28.51 -7.40 -0.23
C GLY A 15 28.15 -7.08 -1.67
N THR A 16 27.78 -8.11 -2.41
CA THR A 16 27.27 -7.98 -3.78
C THR A 16 26.04 -8.85 -3.96
N PHE A 17 25.08 -8.39 -4.75
CA PHE A 17 23.95 -9.20 -5.16
C PHE A 17 23.43 -8.78 -6.54
N THR A 18 22.70 -9.68 -7.19
CA THR A 18 22.06 -9.40 -8.46
C THR A 18 20.56 -9.43 -8.28
N ASN A 19 19.90 -8.30 -8.50
CA ASN A 19 18.44 -8.20 -8.46
C ASN A 19 17.93 -7.64 -9.79
N ALA A 20 16.91 -8.29 -10.36
CA ALA A 20 16.25 -7.89 -11.61
C ALA A 20 17.25 -7.63 -12.78
N GLY A 21 18.35 -8.38 -12.83
CA GLY A 21 19.39 -8.24 -13.86
C GLY A 21 20.37 -7.09 -13.64
N GLN A 22 20.30 -6.40 -12.50
CA GLN A 22 21.29 -5.42 -12.06
C GLN A 22 22.24 -6.05 -11.04
N PHE A 23 23.55 -5.97 -11.32
CA PHE A 23 24.57 -6.31 -10.34
C PHE A 23 24.78 -5.10 -9.41
N GLN A 24 24.59 -5.29 -8.13
CA GLN A 24 24.67 -4.24 -7.12
C GLN A 24 25.80 -4.55 -6.15
N VAL A 25 26.55 -3.51 -5.78
CA VAL A 25 27.65 -3.57 -4.81
C VAL A 25 27.25 -2.71 -3.61
N ILE A 26 27.22 -3.32 -2.44
CA ILE A 26 26.86 -2.64 -1.19
C ILE A 26 28.11 -2.03 -0.59
N ILE A 27 28.12 -0.70 -0.44
CA ILE A 27 29.23 0.06 0.17
C ILE A 27 28.79 0.71 1.50
N GLY A 28 27.49 0.82 1.74
CA GLY A 28 26.94 1.47 2.94
C GLY A 28 26.92 3.00 2.82
N ASN A 29 27.24 3.72 3.90
CA ASN A 29 27.13 5.17 3.94
C ASN A 29 28.18 5.91 3.07
N ASP A 30 29.23 5.23 2.66
CA ASP A 30 30.35 5.80 1.88
C ASP A 30 30.07 5.79 0.36
N VAL A 31 28.87 5.40 -0.07
CA VAL A 31 28.47 5.37 -1.49
C VAL A 31 28.75 6.68 -2.22
N PRO A 32 28.43 7.88 -1.70
CA PRO A 32 28.67 9.12 -2.43
C PRO A 32 30.17 9.38 -2.67
N ILE A 33 31.02 9.10 -1.68
CA ILE A 33 32.47 9.30 -1.76
C ILE A 33 33.05 8.30 -2.78
N PHE A 34 32.74 7.03 -2.61
CA PHE A 34 33.19 5.97 -3.53
C PHE A 34 32.75 6.23 -4.97
N TYR A 35 31.51 6.71 -5.17
CA TYR A 35 30.99 7.00 -6.50
C TYR A 35 31.78 8.12 -7.19
N ASN A 36 32.11 9.19 -6.48
CA ASN A 36 32.89 10.29 -7.00
C ASN A 36 34.32 9.83 -7.38
N ASP A 37 34.97 9.06 -6.52
CA ASP A 37 36.31 8.52 -6.78
C ASP A 37 36.29 7.52 -7.95
N PHE A 38 35.27 6.65 -8.01
CA PHE A 38 35.10 5.69 -9.08
C PHE A 38 34.92 6.39 -10.44
N THR A 39 34.08 7.42 -10.51
CA THR A 39 33.85 8.17 -11.75
C THR A 39 35.10 8.93 -12.17
N ALA A 40 35.84 9.52 -11.23
CA ALA A 40 37.08 10.23 -11.49
C ALA A 40 38.18 9.31 -12.05
N VAL A 41 38.31 8.10 -11.51
CA VAL A 41 39.37 7.16 -11.91
C VAL A 41 38.97 6.37 -13.18
N SER A 42 37.72 5.94 -13.28
CA SER A 42 37.26 5.09 -14.40
C SER A 42 36.96 5.87 -15.68
N GLY A 43 36.68 7.18 -15.58
CA GLY A 43 36.16 7.98 -16.69
C GLY A 43 34.78 7.55 -17.17
N ILE A 44 34.11 6.63 -16.44
CA ILE A 44 32.79 6.16 -16.77
C ILE A 44 31.76 7.15 -16.19
N GLU A 45 31.12 7.93 -17.04
CA GLU A 45 29.97 8.70 -16.59
C GLU A 45 28.86 7.75 -16.15
N GLY A 46 28.40 7.92 -14.92
CA GLY A 46 27.31 7.11 -14.40
C GLY A 46 26.04 7.37 -15.19
N VAL A 47 25.38 6.31 -15.62
CA VAL A 47 24.02 6.43 -16.16
C VAL A 47 23.07 6.83 -15.03
N SER A 48 22.08 7.67 -15.34
CA SER A 48 21.07 8.04 -14.37
C SER A 48 20.39 6.80 -13.79
N LYS A 49 19.91 6.90 -12.55
CA LYS A 49 19.18 5.82 -11.88
C LYS A 49 17.98 5.35 -12.75
N GLU A 50 17.38 6.28 -13.50
CA GLU A 50 16.29 6.02 -14.44
C GLU A 50 16.75 5.21 -15.66
N ALA A 51 17.91 5.51 -16.23
CA ALA A 51 18.46 4.78 -17.38
C ALA A 51 18.86 3.35 -16.98
N ALA A 52 19.51 3.17 -15.82
CA ALA A 52 19.84 1.85 -15.28
C ALA A 52 18.57 1.03 -15.01
N LYS A 53 17.52 1.67 -14.49
CA LYS A 53 16.22 1.06 -14.19
C LYS A 53 15.45 0.66 -15.45
N SER A 54 15.51 1.47 -16.51
CA SER A 54 14.88 1.15 -17.81
C SER A 54 15.57 -0.02 -18.50
N ALA A 55 16.90 -0.10 -18.44
CA ALA A 55 17.66 -1.23 -18.96
C ALA A 55 17.35 -2.56 -18.24
N ALA A 56 17.14 -2.51 -16.93
CA ALA A 56 16.69 -3.68 -16.16
C ALA A 56 15.26 -4.11 -16.52
N LYS A 57 14.35 -3.15 -16.72
CA LYS A 57 12.95 -3.41 -17.13
C LYS A 57 12.83 -4.13 -18.49
N SER A 58 13.75 -3.88 -19.41
CA SER A 58 13.73 -4.52 -20.75
C SER A 58 13.88 -6.04 -20.69
N LYS A 59 14.46 -6.59 -19.62
CA LYS A 59 14.69 -8.03 -19.41
C LYS A 59 13.60 -8.73 -18.60
N GLN A 60 12.60 -8.01 -18.12
CA GLN A 60 11.54 -8.55 -17.26
C GLN A 60 10.39 -9.12 -18.08
N ASN A 61 9.81 -10.22 -17.61
CA ASN A 61 8.55 -10.77 -18.12
C ASN A 61 7.41 -9.76 -17.91
N PRO A 62 6.32 -9.80 -18.72
CA PRO A 62 5.18 -8.88 -18.58
C PRO A 62 4.62 -8.83 -17.16
N LEU A 63 4.48 -9.98 -16.50
CA LEU A 63 4.02 -10.06 -15.12
C LEU A 63 4.97 -9.32 -14.16
N GLN A 64 6.27 -9.61 -14.25
CA GLN A 64 7.30 -8.94 -13.43
C GLN A 64 7.29 -7.41 -13.66
N ARG A 65 7.03 -6.96 -14.88
CA ARG A 65 6.94 -5.53 -15.22
C ARG A 65 5.73 -4.86 -14.55
N VAL A 66 4.56 -5.51 -14.58
CA VAL A 66 3.36 -5.02 -13.88
C VAL A 66 3.65 -4.93 -12.39
N MET A 67 4.24 -5.96 -11.81
CA MET A 67 4.55 -6.04 -10.40
C MET A 67 5.55 -4.96 -9.95
N ALA A 68 6.64 -4.79 -10.70
CA ALA A 68 7.61 -3.72 -10.46
C ALA A 68 6.94 -2.33 -10.56
N THR A 69 6.00 -2.17 -11.48
CA THR A 69 5.22 -0.93 -11.63
C THR A 69 4.37 -0.65 -10.40
N LEU A 70 3.66 -1.66 -9.89
CA LEU A 70 2.87 -1.54 -8.66
C LEU A 70 3.76 -1.23 -7.46
N ALA A 71 4.87 -1.96 -7.29
CA ALA A 71 5.83 -1.68 -6.22
C ALA A 71 6.32 -0.22 -6.26
N GLU A 72 6.65 0.31 -7.44
CA GLU A 72 7.07 1.71 -7.59
C GLU A 72 5.98 2.72 -7.21
N ILE A 73 4.70 2.39 -7.41
CA ILE A 73 3.57 3.23 -7.00
C ILE A 73 3.39 3.19 -5.49
N PHE A 74 3.52 2.02 -4.85
CA PHE A 74 3.29 1.87 -3.42
C PHE A 74 4.49 2.28 -2.55
N THR A 75 5.72 2.15 -3.04
CA THR A 75 6.94 2.47 -2.27
C THR A 75 6.90 3.85 -1.59
N PRO A 76 6.49 4.96 -2.25
CA PRO A 76 6.41 6.25 -1.58
C PRO A 76 5.35 6.32 -0.47
N LEU A 77 4.38 5.41 -0.46
CA LEU A 77 3.28 5.38 0.50
C LEU A 77 3.61 4.54 1.74
N ILE A 78 4.63 3.65 1.66
CA ILE A 78 5.01 2.72 2.72
C ILE A 78 5.22 3.42 4.08
N PRO A 79 5.97 4.54 4.19
CA PRO A 79 6.16 5.18 5.49
C PRO A 79 4.85 5.60 6.16
N ALA A 80 3.90 6.14 5.38
CA ALA A 80 2.59 6.52 5.89
C ALA A 80 1.78 5.28 6.31
N LEU A 81 1.79 4.22 5.50
CA LEU A 81 1.10 2.96 5.80
C LEU A 81 1.64 2.31 7.08
N ILE A 82 2.97 2.32 7.30
CA ILE A 82 3.59 1.81 8.54
C ILE A 82 3.09 2.60 9.75
N VAL A 83 3.17 3.93 9.70
CA VAL A 83 2.73 4.79 10.81
C VAL A 83 1.24 4.62 11.08
N GLY A 84 0.40 4.64 10.03
CA GLY A 84 -1.03 4.40 10.15
C GLY A 84 -1.36 3.04 10.76
N GLY A 85 -0.65 1.99 10.33
CA GLY A 85 -0.80 0.62 10.85
C GLY A 85 -0.39 0.51 12.33
N LEU A 86 0.72 1.13 12.73
CA LEU A 86 1.15 1.16 14.13
C LEU A 86 0.13 1.89 15.02
N ILE A 87 -0.40 3.03 14.56
CA ILE A 87 -1.42 3.77 15.29
C ILE A 87 -2.71 2.94 15.42
N LEU A 88 -3.17 2.30 14.34
CA LEU A 88 -4.33 1.40 14.40
C LEU A 88 -4.08 0.21 15.33
N GLY A 89 -2.89 -0.39 15.28
CA GLY A 89 -2.50 -1.46 16.18
C GLY A 89 -2.56 -1.04 17.66
N PHE A 90 -2.03 0.14 17.98
CA PHE A 90 -2.10 0.70 19.33
C PHE A 90 -3.56 0.97 19.76
N ARG A 91 -4.38 1.58 18.90
CA ARG A 91 -5.80 1.76 19.15
C ARG A 91 -6.53 0.44 19.40
N ASN A 92 -6.26 -0.59 18.59
CA ASN A 92 -6.85 -1.90 18.78
C ASN A 92 -6.49 -2.52 20.13
N VAL A 93 -5.30 -2.26 20.66
CA VAL A 93 -4.93 -2.65 22.03
C VAL A 93 -5.78 -1.91 23.06
N LEU A 94 -5.93 -0.59 22.90
CA LEU A 94 -6.75 0.22 23.83
C LEU A 94 -8.23 -0.19 23.84
N GLU A 95 -8.78 -0.54 22.67
CA GLU A 95 -10.18 -0.91 22.46
C GLU A 95 -10.46 -2.41 22.68
N GLY A 96 -9.45 -3.27 22.48
CA GLY A 96 -9.64 -4.72 22.44
C GLY A 96 -9.15 -5.47 23.68
N VAL A 97 -8.28 -4.86 24.51
CA VAL A 97 -7.79 -5.53 25.73
C VAL A 97 -8.80 -5.34 26.87
N HIS A 98 -9.57 -6.40 27.13
CA HIS A 98 -10.51 -6.45 28.24
C HIS A 98 -9.78 -6.80 29.53
N ILE A 99 -9.95 -5.97 30.58
CA ILE A 99 -9.22 -6.09 31.84
C ILE A 99 -10.22 -6.35 32.97
N GLU A 100 -10.11 -7.48 33.65
CA GLU A 100 -11.01 -7.88 34.72
C GLU A 100 -11.05 -6.89 35.86
N ALA A 101 -9.90 -6.32 36.23
CA ALA A 101 -9.78 -5.30 37.26
C ALA A 101 -10.56 -3.99 36.96
N LEU A 102 -10.92 -3.74 35.70
CA LEU A 102 -11.73 -2.58 35.33
C LEU A 102 -13.24 -2.83 35.40
N GLY A 103 -13.65 -4.00 35.92
CA GLY A 103 -15.04 -4.37 36.07
C GLY A 103 -15.74 -4.87 34.81
N ARG A 104 -16.97 -5.39 34.97
CA ARG A 104 -17.78 -5.91 33.88
C ARG A 104 -18.30 -4.79 32.97
N LYS A 105 -18.28 -5.04 31.66
CA LYS A 105 -18.84 -4.09 30.68
C LYS A 105 -20.37 -4.12 30.75
N ILE A 106 -20.96 -2.97 31.05
CA ILE A 106 -22.41 -2.78 31.14
C ILE A 106 -22.81 -1.81 30.03
N VAL A 107 -23.75 -2.23 29.16
CA VAL A 107 -24.34 -1.39 28.11
C VAL A 107 -25.84 -1.36 28.33
N ASP A 108 -26.41 -0.17 28.43
CA ASP A 108 -27.84 0.04 28.69
C ASP A 108 -28.37 -0.72 29.93
N GLY A 109 -27.55 -0.79 30.99
CA GLY A 109 -27.89 -1.49 32.21
C GLY A 109 -27.73 -3.02 32.18
N VAL A 110 -27.30 -3.58 31.04
CA VAL A 110 -27.15 -5.03 30.88
C VAL A 110 -25.66 -5.41 30.84
N ALA A 111 -25.27 -6.34 31.70
CA ALA A 111 -23.91 -6.89 31.65
C ALA A 111 -23.67 -7.69 30.37
N GLN A 112 -22.61 -7.33 29.64
CA GLN A 112 -22.29 -7.96 28.37
C GLN A 112 -21.68 -9.35 28.58
N VAL A 113 -22.13 -10.32 27.77
CA VAL A 113 -21.63 -11.69 27.75
C VAL A 113 -21.32 -12.08 26.30
N LYS A 114 -20.15 -12.65 26.04
CA LYS A 114 -19.73 -13.15 24.74
C LYS A 114 -19.31 -14.62 24.87
N ASN A 115 -19.94 -15.50 24.11
CA ASN A 115 -19.71 -16.95 24.16
C ASN A 115 -19.83 -17.54 25.58
N GLY A 116 -20.81 -17.07 26.38
CA GLY A 116 -21.01 -17.53 27.75
C GLY A 116 -20.04 -16.98 28.79
N GLN A 117 -19.08 -16.16 28.39
CA GLN A 117 -18.11 -15.53 29.30
C GLN A 117 -18.43 -14.04 29.52
N PRO A 118 -18.22 -13.49 30.72
CA PRO A 118 -18.41 -12.08 30.99
C PRO A 118 -17.43 -11.23 30.17
N VAL A 119 -17.90 -10.13 29.60
CA VAL A 119 -17.06 -9.14 28.95
C VAL A 119 -16.67 -8.08 29.96
N TYR A 120 -15.38 -7.80 30.08
CA TYR A 120 -14.85 -6.76 30.96
C TYR A 120 -14.62 -5.46 30.21
N ASN A 121 -14.51 -4.36 30.95
CA ASN A 121 -14.21 -3.05 30.36
C ASN A 121 -12.78 -3.01 29.81
N THR A 122 -12.62 -2.20 28.77
CA THR A 122 -11.31 -1.80 28.25
C THR A 122 -10.89 -0.48 28.91
N ILE A 123 -9.64 -0.06 28.70
CA ILE A 123 -9.16 1.21 29.25
C ILE A 123 -9.93 2.42 28.70
N VAL A 124 -10.39 2.35 27.45
CA VAL A 124 -11.19 3.42 26.81
C VAL A 124 -12.63 3.49 27.34
N ASP A 125 -13.16 2.38 27.85
CA ASP A 125 -14.50 2.34 28.44
C ASP A 125 -14.57 3.07 29.79
N VAL A 126 -13.47 3.07 30.57
CA VAL A 126 -13.45 3.60 31.93
C VAL A 126 -12.66 4.90 32.09
N SER A 127 -11.78 5.22 31.17
CA SER A 127 -10.93 6.41 31.25
C SER A 127 -11.24 7.39 30.12
N LYS A 128 -11.81 8.56 30.51
CA LYS A 128 -12.06 9.66 29.57
C LYS A 128 -10.78 10.14 28.87
N PHE A 129 -9.64 10.12 29.56
CA PHE A 129 -8.35 10.48 28.96
C PHE A 129 -8.00 9.52 27.82
N TRP A 130 -8.00 8.22 28.08
CA TRP A 130 -7.66 7.22 27.07
C TRP A 130 -8.70 7.13 25.94
N SER A 131 -9.98 7.37 26.24
CA SER A 131 -11.03 7.50 25.23
C SER A 131 -10.74 8.66 24.27
N ASN A 132 -10.37 9.83 24.79
CA ASN A 132 -10.01 10.99 23.97
C ASN A 132 -8.69 10.77 23.19
N VAL A 133 -7.69 10.14 23.80
CA VAL A 133 -6.46 9.77 23.10
C VAL A 133 -6.77 8.84 21.92
N ASN A 134 -7.61 7.83 22.16
CA ASN A 134 -8.03 6.89 21.13
C ASN A 134 -8.78 7.58 19.99
N ASP A 135 -9.69 8.49 20.30
CA ASP A 135 -10.41 9.29 19.32
C ASP A 135 -9.46 10.19 18.50
N PHE A 136 -8.54 10.89 19.17
CA PHE A 136 -7.52 11.71 18.50
C PHE A 136 -6.65 10.89 17.54
N LEU A 137 -6.21 9.71 17.96
CA LEU A 137 -5.39 8.81 17.15
C LEU A 137 -6.15 8.25 15.93
N TRP A 138 -7.47 8.31 15.93
CA TRP A 138 -8.27 7.95 14.77
C TRP A 138 -8.01 8.86 13.59
N LEU A 139 -7.73 10.14 13.80
CA LEU A 139 -7.49 11.11 12.72
C LEU A 139 -6.35 10.69 11.79
N PRO A 140 -5.10 10.48 12.28
CA PRO A 140 -4.01 10.04 11.41
C PRO A 140 -4.20 8.63 10.86
N ALA A 141 -4.80 7.71 11.63
CA ALA A 141 -5.07 6.36 11.18
C ALA A 141 -6.07 6.35 10.01
N GLN A 142 -7.19 7.05 10.17
CA GLN A 142 -8.19 7.20 9.12
C GLN A 142 -7.61 7.89 7.88
N ALA A 143 -6.83 8.97 8.09
CA ALA A 143 -6.24 9.72 6.98
C ALA A 143 -5.40 8.84 6.06
N VAL A 144 -4.61 7.92 6.62
CA VAL A 144 -3.76 7.03 5.82
C VAL A 144 -4.58 6.05 4.99
N PHE A 145 -5.58 5.40 5.59
CA PHE A 145 -6.29 4.30 4.92
C PHE A 145 -7.49 4.79 4.10
N HIS A 146 -8.31 5.69 4.63
CA HIS A 146 -9.48 6.20 3.89
C HIS A 146 -9.05 7.06 2.70
N PHE A 147 -7.98 7.86 2.84
CA PHE A 147 -7.47 8.73 1.79
C PHE A 147 -6.35 8.10 0.97
N LEU A 148 -6.15 6.78 1.08
CA LEU A 148 -5.19 6.03 0.28
C LEU A 148 -5.28 6.32 -1.25
N PRO A 149 -6.48 6.47 -1.85
CA PRO A 149 -6.62 6.87 -3.25
C PRO A 149 -5.86 8.14 -3.62
N VAL A 150 -5.78 9.13 -2.71
CA VAL A 150 -5.03 10.38 -2.95
C VAL A 150 -3.53 10.09 -3.11
N GLY A 151 -3.00 9.25 -2.23
CA GLY A 151 -1.60 8.83 -2.30
C GLY A 151 -1.30 8.04 -3.58
N ILE A 152 -2.19 7.14 -3.98
CA ILE A 152 -2.03 6.32 -5.18
C ILE A 152 -2.03 7.19 -6.44
N THR A 153 -3.01 8.06 -6.61
CA THR A 153 -3.13 8.94 -7.80
C THR A 153 -1.96 9.93 -7.88
N TRP A 154 -1.52 10.47 -6.73
CA TRP A 154 -0.30 11.29 -6.65
C TRP A 154 0.93 10.51 -7.08
N SER A 155 1.12 9.29 -6.56
CA SER A 155 2.29 8.46 -6.85
C SER A 155 2.34 8.06 -8.33
N ILE A 156 1.19 7.77 -8.95
CA ILE A 156 1.10 7.49 -10.38
C ILE A 156 1.51 8.70 -11.19
N SER A 157 0.96 9.88 -10.89
CA SER A 157 1.31 11.13 -11.59
C SER A 157 2.81 11.43 -11.49
N ARG A 158 3.39 11.25 -10.29
CA ARG A 158 4.82 11.36 -10.06
C ARG A 158 5.62 10.39 -10.92
N LYS A 159 5.21 9.11 -10.94
CA LYS A 159 5.90 8.06 -11.69
C LYS A 159 5.83 8.30 -13.21
N MET A 160 4.71 8.78 -13.71
CA MET A 160 4.49 9.03 -15.15
C MET A 160 5.00 10.40 -15.60
N GLY A 161 5.59 11.21 -14.70
CA GLY A 161 6.09 12.55 -15.02
C GLY A 161 5.00 13.56 -15.40
N THR A 162 3.79 13.35 -14.87
CA THR A 162 2.64 14.23 -15.07
C THR A 162 2.44 15.16 -13.85
N SER A 163 1.42 16.00 -13.88
CA SER A 163 1.15 17.01 -12.84
C SER A 163 0.71 16.32 -11.54
N GLN A 164 1.61 16.27 -10.55
CA GLN A 164 1.33 15.63 -9.27
C GLN A 164 0.13 16.24 -8.55
N ILE A 165 -0.03 17.56 -8.66
CA ILE A 165 -1.17 18.25 -8.05
C ILE A 165 -2.51 17.81 -8.65
N LEU A 166 -2.57 17.51 -9.97
CA LEU A 166 -3.78 16.97 -10.58
C LEU A 166 -4.07 15.56 -10.08
N GLY A 167 -3.02 14.76 -9.83
CA GLY A 167 -3.16 13.45 -9.19
C GLY A 167 -3.77 13.58 -7.79
N ILE A 168 -3.29 14.52 -6.98
CA ILE A 168 -3.86 14.81 -5.64
C ILE A 168 -5.32 15.24 -5.76
N VAL A 169 -5.63 16.19 -6.65
CA VAL A 169 -7.01 16.68 -6.85
C VAL A 169 -7.95 15.56 -7.28
N LEU A 170 -7.53 14.72 -8.24
CA LEU A 170 -8.32 13.55 -8.64
C LEU A 170 -8.59 12.63 -7.45
N GLY A 171 -7.54 12.30 -6.69
CA GLY A 171 -7.67 11.44 -5.51
C GLY A 171 -8.63 12.01 -4.46
N ILE A 172 -8.58 13.33 -4.19
CA ILE A 172 -9.51 14.01 -3.30
C ILE A 172 -10.96 13.93 -3.84
N CYS A 173 -11.14 14.09 -5.15
CA CYS A 173 -12.46 13.91 -5.76
C CYS A 173 -13.00 12.49 -5.56
N LEU A 174 -12.13 11.46 -5.66
CA LEU A 174 -12.54 10.07 -5.46
C LEU A 174 -12.99 9.75 -4.02
N VAL A 175 -12.50 10.49 -3.03
CA VAL A 175 -12.83 10.29 -1.61
C VAL A 175 -13.62 11.46 -1.01
N SER A 176 -14.20 12.30 -1.86
CA SER A 176 -14.95 13.48 -1.44
C SER A 176 -16.11 13.14 -0.49
N PRO A 177 -16.34 13.93 0.58
CA PRO A 177 -17.48 13.75 1.46
C PRO A 177 -18.84 13.98 0.78
N HIS A 178 -18.84 14.53 -0.44
CA HIS A 178 -20.06 14.65 -1.28
C HIS A 178 -20.52 13.29 -1.82
N LEU A 179 -19.67 12.27 -1.76
CA LEU A 179 -19.94 10.91 -2.20
C LEU A 179 -20.39 10.06 -1.01
N LEU A 180 -21.16 9.02 -1.27
CA LEU A 180 -21.44 7.99 -0.27
C LEU A 180 -20.14 7.27 0.07
N ASN A 181 -19.77 7.27 1.34
CA ASN A 181 -18.52 6.64 1.78
C ASN A 181 -18.52 5.14 1.41
N ALA A 182 -17.39 4.65 0.91
CA ALA A 182 -17.22 3.25 0.50
C ALA A 182 -17.62 2.25 1.60
N TYR A 183 -17.32 2.59 2.86
CA TYR A 183 -17.64 1.73 4.02
C TYR A 183 -19.13 1.71 4.37
N ASP A 184 -19.89 2.73 3.95
CA ASP A 184 -21.32 2.86 4.26
C ASP A 184 -22.22 2.31 3.15
N VAL A 185 -21.68 2.02 1.95
CA VAL A 185 -22.45 1.56 0.79
C VAL A 185 -23.27 0.30 1.12
N ALA A 186 -22.68 -0.67 1.80
CA ALA A 186 -23.35 -1.93 2.15
C ALA A 186 -24.49 -1.75 3.15
N ASN A 187 -24.40 -0.72 4.01
CA ASN A 187 -25.37 -0.44 5.08
C ASN A 187 -26.43 0.60 4.66
N THR A 188 -26.27 1.21 3.48
CA THR A 188 -27.21 2.22 2.98
C THR A 188 -28.29 1.57 2.11
N SER A 189 -29.56 1.85 2.38
CA SER A 189 -30.67 1.29 1.60
C SER A 189 -30.66 1.78 0.15
N LYS A 190 -31.10 0.91 -0.77
CA LYS A 190 -31.18 1.25 -2.21
C LYS A 190 -32.03 2.49 -2.48
N ALA A 191 -33.08 2.72 -1.69
CA ALA A 191 -33.94 3.89 -1.82
C ALA A 191 -33.19 5.19 -1.51
N VAL A 192 -32.37 5.21 -0.47
CA VAL A 192 -31.52 6.36 -0.11
C VAL A 192 -30.45 6.58 -1.18
N ILE A 193 -29.81 5.50 -1.68
CA ILE A 193 -28.82 5.60 -2.75
C ILE A 193 -29.44 6.22 -4.00
N ALA A 194 -30.60 5.74 -4.44
CA ALA A 194 -31.28 6.28 -5.61
C ALA A 194 -31.70 7.75 -5.44
N LYS A 195 -32.13 8.14 -4.24
CA LYS A 195 -32.61 9.50 -3.97
C LYS A 195 -31.46 10.50 -3.80
N ASP A 196 -30.47 10.20 -2.94
CA ASP A 196 -29.49 11.19 -2.44
C ASP A 196 -28.10 11.00 -3.07
N TYR A 197 -27.79 9.78 -3.50
CA TYR A 197 -26.47 9.40 -4.00
C TYR A 197 -26.48 8.91 -5.45
N THR A 198 -27.28 9.55 -6.31
CA THR A 198 -27.29 9.27 -7.75
C THR A 198 -27.26 10.57 -8.54
N TRP A 199 -26.43 10.64 -9.57
CA TRP A 199 -26.43 11.70 -10.57
C TRP A 199 -27.28 11.27 -11.76
N TYR A 200 -28.16 12.16 -12.20
CA TYR A 200 -29.01 11.99 -13.37
C TYR A 200 -28.56 12.93 -14.47
N PHE A 201 -28.06 12.36 -15.57
CA PHE A 201 -27.66 13.10 -16.77
C PHE A 201 -28.57 12.75 -17.95
N GLY A 202 -29.87 12.89 -17.77
CA GLY A 202 -30.88 12.55 -18.76
C GLY A 202 -31.08 11.04 -18.85
N ILE A 203 -30.43 10.38 -19.80
CA ILE A 203 -30.51 8.92 -20.01
C ILE A 203 -29.48 8.12 -19.20
N LEU A 204 -28.53 8.78 -18.57
CA LEU A 204 -27.43 8.15 -17.84
C LEU A 204 -27.57 8.43 -16.34
N GLU A 205 -27.46 7.38 -15.56
CA GLU A 205 -27.49 7.42 -14.11
C GLU A 205 -26.19 6.82 -13.56
N PHE A 206 -25.55 7.55 -12.62
CA PHE A 206 -24.33 7.09 -11.96
C PHE A 206 -24.45 7.28 -10.46
N HIS A 207 -24.06 6.28 -9.70
CA HIS A 207 -24.04 6.37 -8.25
C HIS A 207 -22.87 7.23 -7.78
N LYS A 208 -23.13 8.08 -6.79
CA LYS A 208 -22.13 8.91 -6.11
C LYS A 208 -21.36 8.06 -5.09
N TYR A 209 -20.74 6.99 -5.52
CA TYR A 209 -19.90 6.17 -4.62
C TYR A 209 -18.52 6.78 -4.45
N GLY A 210 -18.08 6.89 -3.19
CA GLY A 210 -16.73 7.21 -2.85
C GLY A 210 -15.83 5.96 -2.93
N TYR A 211 -14.55 6.19 -3.13
CA TYR A 211 -13.56 5.11 -3.27
C TYR A 211 -12.57 5.12 -2.10
N GLN A 212 -13.04 5.44 -0.87
CA GLN A 212 -12.22 5.40 0.34
C GLN A 212 -11.62 4.00 0.51
N GLY A 213 -10.29 3.93 0.68
CA GLY A 213 -9.56 2.66 0.81
C GLY A 213 -9.48 1.79 -0.46
N GLN A 214 -10.13 2.19 -1.55
CA GLN A 214 -10.22 1.39 -2.78
C GLN A 214 -8.99 1.59 -3.68
N VAL A 215 -8.17 0.55 -3.78
CA VAL A 215 -6.89 0.59 -4.50
C VAL A 215 -7.08 0.55 -6.02
N ILE A 216 -7.88 -0.40 -6.53
CA ILE A 216 -8.01 -0.64 -7.98
C ILE A 216 -8.70 0.53 -8.69
N PRO A 217 -9.82 1.08 -8.19
CA PRO A 217 -10.39 2.30 -8.73
C PRO A 217 -9.39 3.47 -8.79
N ALA A 218 -8.61 3.67 -7.73
CA ALA A 218 -7.61 4.72 -7.67
C ALA A 218 -6.48 4.52 -8.69
N LEU A 219 -5.98 3.29 -8.86
CA LEU A 219 -4.97 2.95 -9.85
C LEU A 219 -5.46 3.24 -11.28
N LEU A 220 -6.64 2.75 -11.62
CA LEU A 220 -7.22 2.93 -12.96
C LEU A 220 -7.49 4.40 -13.26
N SER A 221 -8.04 5.14 -12.30
CA SER A 221 -8.33 6.57 -12.44
C SER A 221 -7.05 7.41 -12.56
N GLY A 222 -6.03 7.13 -11.74
CA GLY A 222 -4.74 7.82 -11.80
C GLY A 222 -3.99 7.58 -13.10
N LEU A 223 -4.01 6.34 -13.61
CA LEU A 223 -3.46 6.01 -14.93
C LEU A 223 -4.21 6.74 -16.04
N SER A 224 -5.55 6.75 -16.00
CA SER A 224 -6.38 7.48 -16.96
C SER A 224 -6.02 8.97 -17.01
N LEU A 225 -5.95 9.63 -15.84
CA LEU A 225 -5.52 11.03 -15.74
C LEU A 225 -4.16 11.25 -16.40
N SER A 226 -3.17 10.45 -16.03
CA SER A 226 -1.80 10.61 -16.53
C SER A 226 -1.71 10.38 -18.04
N TYR A 227 -2.40 9.39 -18.59
CA TYR A 227 -2.43 9.16 -20.05
C TYR A 227 -3.14 10.30 -20.78
N LEU A 228 -4.26 10.81 -20.26
CA LEU A 228 -4.96 11.97 -20.84
C LEU A 228 -4.07 13.22 -20.83
N GLU A 229 -3.34 13.46 -19.74
CA GLU A 229 -2.44 14.61 -19.63
C GLU A 229 -1.29 14.51 -20.63
N ILE A 230 -0.65 13.34 -20.76
CA ILE A 230 0.41 13.09 -21.77
C ILE A 230 -0.13 13.28 -23.19
N PHE A 231 -1.36 12.81 -23.44
CA PHE A 231 -2.02 12.95 -24.73
C PHE A 231 -2.26 14.42 -25.10
N TRP A 232 -2.82 15.20 -24.18
CA TRP A 232 -3.15 16.59 -24.40
C TRP A 232 -1.93 17.50 -24.44
N ARG A 233 -0.90 17.27 -23.64
CA ARG A 233 0.37 18.00 -23.69
C ARG A 233 1.01 17.98 -25.09
N LYS A 234 0.81 16.91 -25.85
CA LYS A 234 1.36 16.79 -27.21
C LYS A 234 0.53 17.49 -28.30
N ARG A 235 -0.70 17.90 -27.98
CA ARG A 235 -1.66 18.41 -28.97
C ARG A 235 -2.06 19.86 -28.76
N ILE A 236 -2.01 20.33 -27.56
CA ILE A 236 -2.41 21.68 -27.21
C ILE A 236 -1.21 22.62 -27.36
N PRO A 237 -1.36 23.76 -28.09
CA PRO A 237 -0.32 24.76 -28.19
C PRO A 237 0.12 25.28 -26.83
N GLU A 238 1.43 25.59 -26.69
CA GLU A 238 2.05 25.98 -25.43
C GLU A 238 1.36 27.19 -24.76
N VAL A 239 0.95 28.16 -25.55
CA VAL A 239 0.30 29.40 -25.11
C VAL A 239 -0.95 29.17 -24.26
N ILE A 240 -1.74 28.11 -24.57
CA ILE A 240 -3.00 27.79 -23.86
C ILE A 240 -2.89 26.50 -23.05
N SER A 241 -1.75 25.81 -23.09
CA SER A 241 -1.57 24.48 -22.47
C SER A 241 -1.77 24.52 -20.97
N MET A 242 -1.36 25.60 -20.30
CA MET A 242 -1.49 25.75 -18.85
C MET A 242 -2.94 25.67 -18.34
N ILE A 243 -3.92 26.04 -19.18
CA ILE A 243 -5.34 26.01 -18.82
C ILE A 243 -6.01 24.75 -19.37
N PHE A 244 -5.81 24.46 -20.65
CA PHE A 244 -6.56 23.42 -21.36
C PHE A 244 -6.04 22.00 -21.08
N VAL A 245 -4.74 21.80 -20.85
CA VAL A 245 -4.21 20.48 -20.52
C VAL A 245 -4.78 19.96 -19.20
N PRO A 246 -4.72 20.72 -18.06
CA PRO A 246 -5.34 20.28 -16.83
C PRO A 246 -6.86 20.02 -16.94
N LEU A 247 -7.57 20.94 -17.59
CA LEU A 247 -9.02 20.85 -17.76
C LEU A 247 -9.46 19.61 -18.54
N LEU A 248 -8.84 19.40 -19.71
CA LEU A 248 -9.15 18.26 -20.60
C LEU A 248 -8.57 16.94 -20.13
N SER A 249 -7.72 16.95 -19.11
CA SER A 249 -7.21 15.72 -18.47
C SER A 249 -8.03 15.36 -17.23
N LEU A 250 -8.26 16.31 -16.32
CA LEU A 250 -8.92 16.05 -15.05
C LEU A 250 -10.42 15.74 -15.20
N LEU A 251 -11.16 16.55 -15.97
CA LEU A 251 -12.60 16.34 -16.11
C LEU A 251 -12.95 15.02 -16.79
N PRO A 252 -12.37 14.65 -17.94
CA PRO A 252 -12.62 13.33 -18.52
C PRO A 252 -12.15 12.18 -17.64
N ALA A 253 -11.00 12.32 -16.93
CA ALA A 253 -10.53 11.30 -16.00
C ALA A 253 -11.53 11.09 -14.85
N LEU A 254 -12.12 12.17 -14.31
CA LEU A 254 -13.12 12.12 -13.25
C LEU A 254 -14.43 11.47 -13.75
N ILE A 255 -14.88 11.83 -14.95
CA ILE A 255 -16.04 11.19 -15.58
C ILE A 255 -15.80 9.69 -15.74
N LEU A 256 -14.67 9.29 -16.34
CA LEU A 256 -14.30 7.88 -16.51
C LEU A 256 -14.19 7.15 -15.17
N ALA A 257 -13.65 7.82 -14.14
CA ALA A 257 -13.52 7.26 -12.81
C ALA A 257 -14.86 6.87 -12.20
N HIS A 258 -15.90 7.70 -12.33
CA HIS A 258 -17.21 7.41 -11.73
C HIS A 258 -18.13 6.58 -12.63
N THR A 259 -17.95 6.61 -13.95
CA THR A 259 -18.82 5.91 -14.89
C THR A 259 -18.37 4.50 -15.25
N VAL A 260 -17.05 4.28 -15.39
CA VAL A 260 -16.50 3.02 -15.93
C VAL A 260 -15.42 2.45 -15.02
N LEU A 261 -14.34 3.19 -14.81
CA LEU A 261 -13.13 2.65 -14.19
C LEU A 261 -13.31 2.33 -12.70
N GLY A 262 -14.02 3.19 -12.00
CA GLY A 262 -14.32 3.00 -10.59
C GLY A 262 -15.23 1.80 -10.33
N PRO A 263 -16.42 1.73 -10.96
CA PRO A 263 -17.30 0.58 -10.84
C PRO A 263 -16.63 -0.73 -11.26
N PHE A 264 -15.86 -0.73 -12.37
CA PHE A 264 -15.09 -1.88 -12.80
C PHE A 264 -14.03 -2.28 -11.77
N GLY A 265 -13.24 -1.31 -11.29
CA GLY A 265 -12.22 -1.55 -10.27
C GLY A 265 -12.81 -2.05 -8.95
N TRP A 266 -13.97 -1.53 -8.56
CA TRP A 266 -14.72 -2.02 -7.40
C TRP A 266 -15.13 -3.48 -7.56
N TRP A 267 -15.73 -3.82 -8.71
CA TRP A 267 -16.14 -5.19 -9.02
C TRP A 267 -14.96 -6.17 -9.00
N VAL A 268 -13.83 -5.81 -9.61
CA VAL A 268 -12.59 -6.61 -9.57
C VAL A 268 -12.07 -6.75 -8.15
N GLY A 269 -12.01 -5.66 -7.38
CA GLY A 269 -11.58 -5.65 -5.99
C GLY A 269 -12.42 -6.57 -5.11
N GLN A 270 -13.74 -6.47 -5.22
CA GLN A 270 -14.67 -7.37 -4.50
C GLN A 270 -14.50 -8.83 -4.91
N GLY A 271 -14.29 -9.11 -6.20
CA GLY A 271 -14.04 -10.46 -6.69
C GLY A 271 -12.78 -11.07 -6.09
N MET A 272 -11.68 -10.31 -6.05
CA MET A 272 -10.42 -10.72 -5.43
C MET A 272 -10.57 -10.94 -3.93
N SER A 273 -11.19 -10.00 -3.24
CA SER A 273 -11.46 -10.06 -1.80
C SER A 273 -12.28 -11.30 -1.45
N LYS A 274 -13.37 -11.54 -2.19
CA LYS A 274 -14.21 -12.72 -2.01
C LYS A 274 -13.46 -14.03 -2.25
N PHE A 275 -12.62 -14.10 -3.28
CA PHE A 275 -11.80 -15.27 -3.56
C PHE A 275 -10.86 -15.59 -2.40
N VAL A 276 -10.13 -14.60 -1.91
CA VAL A 276 -9.20 -14.76 -0.77
C VAL A 276 -9.96 -15.08 0.51
N PHE A 277 -11.09 -14.42 0.78
CA PHE A 277 -11.93 -14.70 1.94
C PHE A 277 -12.43 -16.15 1.93
N LEU A 278 -12.95 -16.64 0.81
CA LEU A 278 -13.40 -18.04 0.68
C LEU A 278 -12.23 -19.02 0.83
N GLY A 279 -11.06 -18.68 0.34
CA GLY A 279 -9.85 -19.47 0.54
C GLY A 279 -9.47 -19.60 2.01
N LEU A 280 -9.56 -18.49 2.77
CA LEU A 280 -9.18 -18.42 4.18
C LEU A 280 -10.24 -18.97 5.15
N THR A 281 -11.52 -18.94 4.76
CA THR A 281 -12.64 -19.37 5.62
C THR A 281 -13.32 -20.66 5.16
N GLY A 282 -13.10 -21.08 3.92
CA GLY A 282 -13.70 -22.25 3.31
C GLY A 282 -13.18 -23.60 3.85
N PRO A 283 -13.73 -24.71 3.36
CA PRO A 283 -13.34 -26.06 3.81
C PRO A 283 -11.86 -26.39 3.52
N PHE A 284 -11.26 -25.77 2.52
CA PHE A 284 -9.85 -25.96 2.14
C PHE A 284 -8.92 -24.85 2.70
N LYS A 285 -9.32 -24.15 3.76
CA LYS A 285 -8.54 -23.04 4.36
C LYS A 285 -7.11 -23.46 4.74
N TRP A 286 -6.90 -24.67 5.18
CA TRP A 286 -5.59 -25.19 5.51
C TRP A 286 -4.67 -25.29 4.28
N LEU A 287 -5.22 -25.74 3.14
CA LEU A 287 -4.48 -25.85 1.88
C LEU A 287 -4.17 -24.45 1.33
N PHE A 288 -5.16 -23.55 1.34
CA PHE A 288 -4.96 -22.15 0.93
C PHE A 288 -3.88 -21.48 1.78
N GLY A 289 -3.94 -21.64 3.10
CA GLY A 289 -2.95 -21.11 4.03
C GLY A 289 -1.54 -21.69 3.80
N ALA A 290 -1.43 -22.99 3.55
CA ALA A 290 -0.16 -23.65 3.25
C ALA A 290 0.46 -23.13 1.93
N VAL A 291 -0.35 -23.04 0.88
CA VAL A 291 0.09 -22.52 -0.44
C VAL A 291 0.49 -21.05 -0.34
N PHE A 292 -0.33 -20.21 0.31
CA PHE A 292 -0.03 -18.81 0.51
C PHE A 292 1.25 -18.60 1.32
N GLY A 293 1.39 -19.32 2.45
CA GLY A 293 2.58 -19.24 3.30
C GLY A 293 3.85 -19.71 2.58
N ALA A 294 3.77 -20.76 1.77
CA ALA A 294 4.90 -21.24 0.96
C ALA A 294 5.32 -20.23 -0.13
N LEU A 295 4.35 -19.53 -0.72
CA LEU A 295 4.61 -18.55 -1.78
C LEU A 295 5.00 -17.18 -1.25
N TYR A 296 4.67 -16.86 0.01
CA TYR A 296 4.87 -15.50 0.52
C TYR A 296 6.34 -15.08 0.60
N ALA A 297 7.24 -15.93 1.07
CA ALA A 297 8.68 -15.64 1.09
C ALA A 297 9.26 -15.42 -0.32
N PRO A 298 9.00 -16.26 -1.34
CA PRO A 298 9.27 -15.94 -2.73
C PRO A 298 8.68 -14.60 -3.20
N PHE A 299 7.46 -14.25 -2.79
CA PHE A 299 6.84 -12.96 -3.13
C PHE A 299 7.60 -11.79 -2.52
N VAL A 300 8.12 -11.91 -1.30
CA VAL A 300 8.96 -10.89 -0.66
C VAL A 300 10.25 -10.66 -1.47
N ILE A 301 10.95 -11.74 -1.84
CA ILE A 301 12.19 -11.67 -2.63
C ILE A 301 11.97 -10.96 -3.98
N THR A 302 10.81 -11.20 -4.62
CA THR A 302 10.48 -10.61 -5.92
C THR A 302 9.81 -9.25 -5.82
N GLY A 303 9.49 -8.77 -4.63
CA GLY A 303 8.73 -7.53 -4.40
C GLY A 303 7.21 -7.68 -4.66
N LEU A 304 6.74 -8.88 -4.96
CA LEU A 304 5.32 -9.16 -5.24
C LEU A 304 4.42 -9.01 -4.00
N HIS A 305 5.00 -9.15 -2.81
CA HIS A 305 4.27 -9.02 -1.54
C HIS A 305 3.56 -7.66 -1.38
N HIS A 306 4.02 -6.60 -2.05
CA HIS A 306 3.32 -5.31 -2.02
C HIS A 306 1.89 -5.36 -2.57
N MET A 307 1.56 -6.35 -3.42
CA MET A 307 0.17 -6.56 -3.87
C MET A 307 -0.74 -7.07 -2.77
N THR A 308 -0.21 -7.84 -1.83
CA THR A 308 -1.04 -8.38 -0.74
C THR A 308 -1.61 -7.27 0.12
N ASN A 309 -0.94 -6.11 0.22
CA ASN A 309 -1.46 -4.94 0.93
C ASN A 309 -2.75 -4.40 0.30
N ALA A 310 -2.85 -4.42 -1.03
CA ALA A 310 -4.07 -4.02 -1.73
C ALA A 310 -5.22 -4.98 -1.46
N ILE A 311 -4.95 -6.29 -1.50
CA ILE A 311 -5.93 -7.33 -1.19
C ILE A 311 -6.37 -7.24 0.26
N ASP A 312 -5.42 -7.04 1.18
CA ASP A 312 -5.67 -6.94 2.60
C ASP A 312 -6.57 -5.73 2.95
N THR A 313 -6.26 -4.56 2.37
CA THR A 313 -7.09 -3.37 2.52
C THR A 313 -8.50 -3.61 1.98
N GLN A 314 -8.64 -4.29 0.85
CA GLN A 314 -9.94 -4.61 0.27
C GLN A 314 -10.73 -5.60 1.15
N LEU A 315 -10.07 -6.63 1.73
CA LEU A 315 -10.68 -7.55 2.69
C LEU A 315 -11.19 -6.80 3.93
N ALA A 316 -10.38 -5.88 4.46
CA ALA A 316 -10.79 -5.06 5.60
C ALA A 316 -12.02 -4.21 5.29
N ASN A 317 -12.11 -3.66 4.07
CA ASN A 317 -13.28 -2.90 3.62
C ASN A 317 -14.53 -3.76 3.48
N ASP A 318 -14.41 -4.92 2.83
CA ASP A 318 -15.56 -5.74 2.46
C ASP A 318 -16.11 -6.57 3.63
N TYR A 319 -15.24 -6.97 4.56
CA TYR A 319 -15.56 -7.92 5.64
C TYR A 319 -15.30 -7.37 7.05
N GLY A 320 -14.90 -6.10 7.18
CA GLY A 320 -14.63 -5.44 8.47
C GLY A 320 -13.36 -5.94 9.16
N GLY A 321 -12.53 -6.71 8.48
CA GLY A 321 -11.29 -7.27 8.99
C GLY A 321 -10.61 -8.18 7.97
N THR A 322 -9.39 -8.59 8.27
CA THR A 322 -8.61 -9.45 7.38
C THR A 322 -7.98 -10.60 8.15
N ALA A 323 -8.05 -11.81 7.59
CA ALA A 323 -7.30 -12.97 8.05
C ALA A 323 -5.94 -13.11 7.33
N LEU A 324 -5.72 -12.36 6.25
CA LEU A 324 -4.49 -12.40 5.47
C LEU A 324 -3.33 -11.73 6.22
N TRP A 325 -3.58 -10.58 6.83
CA TRP A 325 -2.56 -9.81 7.55
C TRP A 325 -1.88 -10.58 8.70
N PRO A 326 -2.58 -11.33 9.56
CA PRO A 326 -1.93 -12.19 10.55
C PRO A 326 -0.98 -13.22 9.95
N MET A 327 -1.32 -13.79 8.79
CA MET A 327 -0.45 -14.75 8.09
C MET A 327 0.81 -14.07 7.54
N ILE A 328 0.66 -12.87 6.99
CA ILE A 328 1.78 -12.02 6.54
C ILE A 328 2.69 -11.68 7.71
N ALA A 329 2.11 -11.23 8.83
CA ALA A 329 2.85 -10.88 10.04
C ALA A 329 3.64 -12.08 10.59
N LEU A 330 3.03 -13.27 10.66
CA LEU A 330 3.73 -14.49 11.08
C LEU A 330 4.90 -14.84 10.15
N SER A 331 4.72 -14.70 8.84
CA SER A 331 5.80 -14.93 7.88
C SER A 331 6.93 -13.91 8.04
N ASN A 332 6.62 -12.63 8.22
CA ASN A 332 7.63 -11.58 8.43
C ASN A 332 8.40 -11.81 9.74
N ILE A 333 7.70 -12.18 10.84
CA ILE A 333 8.34 -12.52 12.13
C ILE A 333 9.27 -13.74 11.95
N ALA A 334 8.83 -14.76 11.22
CA ALA A 334 9.65 -15.95 10.96
C ALA A 334 10.92 -15.59 10.17
N GLN A 335 10.79 -14.77 9.12
CA GLN A 335 11.91 -14.29 8.31
C GLN A 335 12.89 -13.43 9.15
N GLY A 336 12.35 -12.44 9.88
CA GLY A 336 13.14 -11.60 10.78
C GLY A 336 13.86 -12.40 11.86
N SER A 337 13.19 -13.41 12.45
CA SER A 337 13.79 -14.30 13.45
C SER A 337 14.93 -15.16 12.87
N ALA A 338 14.78 -15.65 11.64
CA ALA A 338 15.81 -16.39 10.95
C ALA A 338 17.04 -15.52 10.68
N VAL A 339 16.85 -14.28 10.23
CA VAL A 339 17.93 -13.31 10.01
C VAL A 339 18.59 -12.92 11.34
N PHE A 340 17.79 -12.77 12.41
CA PHE A 340 18.34 -12.49 13.74
C PHE A 340 19.19 -13.65 14.28
N ALA A 341 18.75 -14.89 14.09
CA ALA A 341 19.56 -16.05 14.42
C ALA A 341 20.89 -16.07 13.64
N TYR A 342 20.83 -15.77 12.34
CA TYR A 342 22.03 -15.60 11.51
C TYR A 342 22.96 -14.51 12.05
N TYR A 343 22.42 -13.34 12.43
CA TYR A 343 23.18 -12.27 13.07
C TYR A 343 23.87 -12.75 14.36
N LEU A 344 23.16 -13.45 15.23
CA LEU A 344 23.74 -13.95 16.49
C LEU A 344 24.90 -14.93 16.26
N MET A 345 24.81 -15.74 15.22
CA MET A 345 25.88 -16.69 14.84
C MET A 345 27.12 -15.97 14.27
N HIS A 346 26.92 -14.88 13.52
CA HIS A 346 27.97 -14.16 12.81
C HIS A 346 28.29 -12.78 13.39
N ARG A 347 27.81 -12.45 14.59
CA ARG A 347 27.96 -11.11 15.23
C ARG A 347 29.40 -10.65 15.47
N ARG A 348 30.37 -11.59 15.43
CA ARG A 348 31.79 -11.27 15.54
C ARG A 348 32.42 -10.85 14.21
N ASP A 349 31.79 -11.11 13.12
CA ASP A 349 32.15 -10.61 11.79
C ASP A 349 31.44 -9.28 11.57
N GLU A 350 32.20 -8.18 11.61
CA GLU A 350 31.62 -6.83 11.46
C GLU A 350 30.86 -6.64 10.16
N ARG A 351 31.32 -7.28 9.08
CA ARG A 351 30.67 -7.20 7.75
C ARG A 351 29.29 -7.84 7.76
N GLU A 352 29.21 -9.06 8.27
CA GLU A 352 27.96 -9.82 8.37
C GLU A 352 26.97 -9.17 9.35
N ALA A 353 27.49 -8.67 10.47
CA ALA A 353 26.68 -7.98 11.48
C ALA A 353 26.04 -6.69 10.96
N GLN A 354 26.77 -5.88 10.17
CA GLN A 354 26.27 -4.64 9.60
C GLN A 354 25.19 -4.85 8.53
N ILE A 355 25.10 -6.02 7.92
CA ILE A 355 24.06 -6.36 6.94
C ILE A 355 22.86 -7.01 7.63
N SER A 356 23.12 -7.98 8.51
CA SER A 356 22.07 -8.81 9.10
C SER A 356 21.26 -8.11 10.19
N LEU A 357 21.89 -7.26 11.01
CA LEU A 357 21.16 -6.56 12.08
C LEU A 357 20.05 -5.60 11.56
N PRO A 358 20.33 -4.70 10.60
CA PRO A 358 19.26 -3.89 10.00
C PRO A 358 18.17 -4.72 9.30
N ALA A 359 18.57 -5.80 8.61
CA ALA A 359 17.63 -6.69 7.94
C ALA A 359 16.73 -7.49 8.90
N THR A 360 17.09 -7.59 10.18
CA THR A 360 16.24 -8.19 11.22
C THR A 360 15.05 -7.30 11.57
N ILE A 361 15.23 -5.97 11.48
CA ILE A 361 14.28 -4.96 11.95
C ILE A 361 13.36 -4.50 10.81
N SER A 362 13.81 -4.59 9.57
CA SER A 362 13.05 -4.21 8.38
C SER A 362 12.01 -5.25 7.96
#